data_41dde441156a5dcd5b90554ba74a3d09
#
_entry.id   41dde441156a5dcd5b90554ba74a3d09
#
_cell.length_a   1.000
_cell.length_b   1.000
_cell.length_c   1.000
_cell.angle_alpha   90.00
_cell.angle_beta   90.00
_cell.angle_gamma   90.00
#
_symmetry.space_group_name_H-M   'P 1'
#
loop_
_entity.id
_entity.type
_entity.pdbx_description
1 polymer ?
#
loop_
_entity_poly.entity_id
_entity_poly.type
_entity_poly.pdbx_seq_one_letter_code
_entity_poly.pdbx_strand_id
1 'polypeptide(L)'
;MTEDMNIKKRIVLIAATLGTFVTPFMSSSINVALPAIGEQFSASAVLLGWVATSYILTTAIFLVPLGKIADIYGRKKIFSYGVLVFSFSSLFCVISKSIALLLCFRVLQGVGSAMIFSTSIAILTSVFPPGERGRALGINIATIYLGLSLGPVLGGILTQHFGWKSIFMIILPLAMPSVFLIHWKVKEEWAESQGERFDLTGSLIYCVSLLSLMYGLSVIPAIRGLWLILAGISGIALFIWWELKVENPVVNMNLFKNNKVFTFSNLAALINYSATFAIGFLLSLYLQYIKGFNPQEAGLILVAQPLVMALLSPLAGRLSDKVESRILASSGMAVLVLGLIPLVILNAYTAPAFIVFDLMVLGFGFALFSSPNTNAIMSSVEKNYYGIASATLATMRMTGQLFSMGIVMLIFALNGMGSTQITPQTHGLFLNSNKTIFIIFTVLCIGGIFASLARGKAGEKINEPLQHQQKH
;
A
#
# COMPACT_ATOMS: atom_id res chain seq x y z
N MET A 1 -11.27 6.91 -37.37
CA MET A 1 -11.08 5.67 -36.55
C MET A 1 -9.82 5.65 -35.72
N THR A 2 -8.63 6.00 -36.27
CA THR A 2 -7.37 6.06 -35.50
C THR A 2 -7.31 7.25 -34.53
N GLU A 3 -7.86 8.39 -34.88
CA GLU A 3 -7.87 9.60 -34.07
C GLU A 3 -8.82 9.46 -32.85
N ASP A 4 -10.01 8.94 -33.05
CA ASP A 4 -10.97 8.64 -31.98
C ASP A 4 -10.42 7.60 -30.99
N MET A 5 -9.68 6.60 -31.48
CA MET A 5 -9.05 5.59 -30.64
C MET A 5 -7.92 6.19 -29.76
N ASN A 6 -7.14 7.14 -30.32
CA ASN A 6 -6.09 7.83 -29.56
C ASN A 6 -6.67 8.77 -28.50
N ILE A 7 -7.75 9.48 -28.82
CA ILE A 7 -8.47 10.34 -27.87
C ILE A 7 -9.03 9.48 -26.72
N LYS A 8 -9.65 8.34 -27.03
CA LYS A 8 -10.17 7.40 -26.04
C LYS A 8 -9.06 6.88 -25.11
N LYS A 9 -7.92 6.42 -25.66
CA LYS A 9 -6.76 5.97 -24.86
C LYS A 9 -6.29 7.04 -23.87
N ARG A 10 -6.17 8.31 -24.34
CA ARG A 10 -5.77 9.43 -23.48
C ARG A 10 -6.78 9.68 -22.36
N ILE A 11 -8.07 9.65 -22.64
CA ILE A 11 -9.11 9.88 -21.64
C ILE A 11 -9.11 8.77 -20.59
N VAL A 12 -9.01 7.51 -21.01
CA VAL A 12 -8.92 6.38 -20.08
C VAL A 12 -7.66 6.49 -19.20
N LEU A 13 -6.53 6.88 -19.79
CA LEU A 13 -5.30 7.08 -19.03
C LEU A 13 -5.46 8.19 -17.99
N ILE A 14 -6.00 9.34 -18.37
CA ILE A 14 -6.24 10.47 -17.45
C ILE A 14 -7.23 10.06 -16.36
N ALA A 15 -8.33 9.42 -16.69
CA ALA A 15 -9.32 8.99 -15.71
C ALA A 15 -8.74 7.97 -14.71
N ALA A 16 -8.03 6.94 -15.20
CA ALA A 16 -7.40 5.94 -14.36
C ALA A 16 -6.32 6.56 -13.46
N THR A 17 -5.48 7.46 -13.97
CA THR A 17 -4.42 8.13 -13.20
C THR A 17 -5.00 9.07 -12.15
N LEU A 18 -6.03 9.86 -12.45
CA LEU A 18 -6.71 10.70 -11.46
C LEU A 18 -7.33 9.87 -10.33
N GLY A 19 -8.05 8.79 -10.66
CA GLY A 19 -8.60 7.89 -9.67
C GLY A 19 -7.52 7.21 -8.82
N THR A 20 -6.41 6.80 -9.43
CA THR A 20 -5.29 6.18 -8.70
C THR A 20 -4.53 7.18 -7.83
N PHE A 21 -4.44 8.46 -8.22
CA PHE A 21 -3.75 9.51 -7.48
C PHE A 21 -4.33 9.74 -6.08
N VAL A 22 -5.66 9.80 -5.97
CA VAL A 22 -6.32 10.23 -4.72
C VAL A 22 -6.11 9.25 -3.56
N THR A 23 -5.86 7.98 -3.84
CA THR A 23 -5.70 6.96 -2.81
C THR A 23 -4.36 7.05 -2.07
N PRO A 24 -3.17 7.10 -2.72
CA PRO A 24 -1.89 7.31 -2.04
C PRO A 24 -1.75 8.74 -1.50
N PHE A 25 -2.34 9.73 -2.16
CA PHE A 25 -2.43 11.10 -1.65
C PHE A 25 -3.12 11.12 -0.28
N MET A 26 -4.30 10.50 -0.15
CA MET A 26 -5.01 10.42 1.13
C MET A 26 -4.23 9.63 2.17
N SER A 27 -3.61 8.50 1.77
CA SER A 27 -2.84 7.66 2.69
C SER A 27 -1.62 8.38 3.29
N SER A 28 -0.97 9.26 2.53
CA SER A 28 0.20 10.01 3.01
C SER A 28 -0.19 11.32 3.71
N SER A 29 -1.23 12.02 3.23
CA SER A 29 -1.72 13.26 3.83
C SER A 29 -2.26 13.05 5.25
N ILE A 30 -2.95 11.92 5.50
CA ILE A 30 -3.53 11.62 6.80
C ILE A 30 -2.47 11.58 7.91
N ASN A 31 -1.27 11.07 7.61
CA ASN A 31 -0.19 10.95 8.60
C ASN A 31 0.16 12.30 9.23
N VAL A 32 0.16 13.38 8.45
CA VAL A 32 0.45 14.73 8.94
C VAL A 32 -0.71 15.33 9.74
N ALA A 33 -1.94 14.90 9.45
CA ALA A 33 -3.15 15.35 10.14
C ALA A 33 -3.43 14.60 11.45
N LEU A 34 -2.77 13.45 11.71
CA LEU A 34 -3.05 12.61 12.88
C LEU A 34 -2.94 13.34 14.23
N PRO A 35 -1.92 14.17 14.50
CA PRO A 35 -1.86 14.90 15.76
C PRO A 35 -3.06 15.83 15.97
N ALA A 36 -3.49 16.58 14.95
CA ALA A 36 -4.68 17.45 15.02
C ALA A 36 -5.98 16.64 15.24
N ILE A 37 -6.08 15.44 14.65
CA ILE A 37 -7.18 14.49 14.92
C ILE A 37 -7.09 13.99 16.36
N GLY A 38 -5.89 13.67 16.82
CA GLY A 38 -5.63 13.22 18.19
C GLY A 38 -6.02 14.24 19.24
N GLU A 39 -5.69 15.50 19.01
CA GLU A 39 -6.06 16.60 19.88
C GLU A 39 -7.58 16.79 19.92
N GLN A 40 -8.25 16.85 18.76
CA GLN A 40 -9.70 17.05 18.69
C GLN A 40 -10.52 15.96 19.38
N PHE A 41 -10.11 14.68 19.23
CA PHE A 41 -10.86 13.54 19.76
C PHE A 41 -10.27 12.95 21.03
N SER A 42 -9.22 13.56 21.58
CA SER A 42 -8.46 13.03 22.73
C SER A 42 -8.04 11.57 22.54
N ALA A 43 -7.55 11.26 21.31
CA ALA A 43 -7.29 9.89 20.89
C ALA A 43 -5.95 9.36 21.43
N SER A 44 -5.92 8.08 21.82
CA SER A 44 -4.68 7.38 22.18
C SER A 44 -3.81 7.11 20.95
N ALA A 45 -2.52 6.81 21.18
CA ALA A 45 -1.59 6.47 20.11
C ALA A 45 -2.06 5.28 19.25
N VAL A 46 -2.68 4.26 19.87
CA VAL A 46 -3.26 3.10 19.14
C VAL A 46 -4.48 3.51 18.32
N LEU A 47 -5.34 4.41 18.82
CA LEU A 47 -6.48 4.92 18.03
C LEU A 47 -6.02 5.74 16.82
N LEU A 48 -4.95 6.52 16.95
CA LEU A 48 -4.32 7.21 15.81
C LEU A 48 -3.78 6.21 14.79
N GLY A 49 -3.16 5.12 15.26
CA GLY A 49 -2.77 4.00 14.42
C GLY A 49 -3.97 3.42 13.65
N TRP A 50 -5.13 3.26 14.29
CA TRP A 50 -6.34 2.78 13.64
C TRP A 50 -6.90 3.75 12.60
N VAL A 51 -6.77 5.06 12.78
CA VAL A 51 -7.19 6.05 11.77
C VAL A 51 -6.42 5.84 10.45
N ALA A 52 -5.12 5.53 10.52
CA ALA A 52 -4.34 5.18 9.32
C ALA A 52 -4.63 3.76 8.83
N THR A 53 -4.68 2.78 9.75
CA THR A 53 -4.70 1.35 9.42
C THR A 53 -6.07 0.86 8.93
N SER A 54 -7.19 1.37 9.45
CA SER A 54 -8.55 0.93 9.06
C SER A 54 -8.78 1.06 7.55
N TYR A 55 -8.32 2.14 6.96
CA TYR A 55 -8.35 2.37 5.52
C TYR A 55 -7.53 1.32 4.75
N ILE A 56 -6.28 1.09 5.16
CA ILE A 56 -5.36 0.16 4.49
C ILE A 56 -5.84 -1.29 4.66
N LEU A 57 -6.29 -1.64 5.86
CA LEU A 57 -6.85 -2.95 6.16
C LEU A 57 -8.04 -3.27 5.26
N THR A 58 -8.98 -2.35 5.17
CA THR A 58 -10.14 -2.54 4.30
C THR A 58 -9.75 -2.60 2.83
N THR A 59 -8.78 -1.75 2.40
CA THR A 59 -8.26 -1.83 1.03
C THR A 59 -7.65 -3.20 0.76
N ALA A 60 -6.82 -3.73 1.66
CA ALA A 60 -6.18 -5.04 1.50
C ALA A 60 -7.18 -6.21 1.48
N ILE A 61 -8.16 -6.19 2.40
CA ILE A 61 -9.21 -7.19 2.50
C ILE A 61 -10.03 -7.29 1.20
N PHE A 62 -10.42 -6.15 0.64
CA PHE A 62 -11.33 -6.10 -0.51
C PHE A 62 -10.61 -6.01 -1.87
N LEU A 63 -9.29 -5.80 -1.90
CA LEU A 63 -8.52 -5.64 -3.15
C LEU A 63 -8.72 -6.82 -4.10
N VAL A 64 -8.54 -8.03 -3.60
CA VAL A 64 -8.59 -9.27 -4.38
C VAL A 64 -10.03 -9.65 -4.73
N PRO A 65 -10.99 -9.70 -3.76
CA PRO A 65 -12.39 -9.98 -4.06
C PRO A 65 -13.01 -8.99 -5.05
N LEU A 66 -12.78 -7.68 -4.89
CA LEU A 66 -13.34 -6.67 -5.79
C LEU A 66 -12.68 -6.67 -7.16
N GLY A 67 -11.42 -7.10 -7.26
CA GLY A 67 -10.77 -7.36 -8.55
C GLY A 67 -11.48 -8.46 -9.33
N LYS A 68 -11.78 -9.60 -8.69
CA LYS A 68 -12.52 -10.68 -9.33
C LYS A 68 -13.96 -10.27 -9.69
N ILE A 69 -14.63 -9.54 -8.80
CA ILE A 69 -15.96 -8.97 -9.07
C ILE A 69 -15.90 -8.02 -10.28
N ALA A 70 -14.86 -7.22 -10.42
CA ALA A 70 -14.69 -6.33 -11.56
C ALA A 70 -14.49 -7.09 -12.88
N ASP A 71 -13.76 -8.21 -12.85
CA ASP A 71 -13.57 -9.06 -14.04
C ASP A 71 -14.86 -9.78 -14.46
N ILE A 72 -15.78 -10.05 -13.53
CA ILE A 72 -17.07 -10.68 -13.81
C ILE A 72 -18.12 -9.64 -14.26
N TYR A 73 -18.26 -8.53 -13.54
CA TYR A 73 -19.38 -7.58 -13.71
C TYR A 73 -19.02 -6.30 -14.48
N GLY A 74 -17.73 -6.05 -14.72
CA GLY A 74 -17.23 -4.93 -15.49
C GLY A 74 -16.29 -4.01 -14.71
N ARG A 75 -15.10 -3.83 -15.26
CA ARG A 75 -14.02 -3.05 -14.67
C ARG A 75 -14.34 -1.55 -14.58
N LYS A 76 -14.99 -1.00 -15.63
CA LYS A 76 -15.38 0.42 -15.64
C LYS A 76 -16.42 0.75 -14.58
N LYS A 77 -17.43 -0.12 -14.42
CA LYS A 77 -18.47 0.05 -13.39
C LYS A 77 -17.87 0.06 -12.00
N ILE A 78 -17.05 -0.98 -11.69
CA ILE A 78 -16.44 -1.11 -10.36
C ILE A 78 -15.47 0.04 -10.08
N PHE A 79 -14.66 0.47 -11.06
CA PHE A 79 -13.81 1.65 -10.93
C PHE A 79 -14.62 2.90 -10.58
N SER A 80 -15.69 3.16 -11.31
CA SER A 80 -16.53 4.35 -11.11
C SER A 80 -17.23 4.34 -9.75
N TYR A 81 -17.79 3.20 -9.35
CA TYR A 81 -18.34 3.03 -8.01
C TYR A 81 -17.26 3.22 -6.94
N GLY A 82 -16.04 2.72 -7.18
CA GLY A 82 -14.91 2.91 -6.29
C GLY A 82 -14.59 4.37 -6.06
N VAL A 83 -14.50 5.18 -7.13
CA VAL A 83 -14.26 6.62 -7.02
C VAL A 83 -15.40 7.34 -6.30
N LEU A 84 -16.65 6.97 -6.57
CA LEU A 84 -17.81 7.54 -5.87
C LEU A 84 -17.80 7.19 -4.38
N VAL A 85 -17.64 5.91 -4.03
CA VAL A 85 -17.57 5.45 -2.62
C VAL A 85 -16.43 6.14 -1.91
N PHE A 86 -15.24 6.24 -2.52
CA PHE A 86 -14.08 6.93 -1.96
C PHE A 86 -14.35 8.42 -1.71
N SER A 87 -14.98 9.10 -2.67
CA SER A 87 -15.29 10.53 -2.57
C SER A 87 -16.36 10.83 -1.52
N PHE A 88 -17.46 10.09 -1.52
CA PHE A 88 -18.54 10.30 -0.55
C PHE A 88 -18.13 9.90 0.87
N SER A 89 -17.38 8.80 1.04
CA SER A 89 -16.85 8.44 2.35
C SER A 89 -15.85 9.48 2.87
N SER A 90 -15.09 10.13 1.98
CA SER A 90 -14.26 11.28 2.36
C SER A 90 -15.10 12.44 2.88
N LEU A 91 -16.20 12.80 2.23
CA LEU A 91 -17.11 13.82 2.75
C LEU A 91 -17.72 13.43 4.10
N PHE A 92 -18.07 12.17 4.30
CA PHE A 92 -18.55 11.68 5.59
C PHE A 92 -17.49 11.78 6.69
N CYS A 93 -16.20 11.60 6.37
CA CYS A 93 -15.12 11.85 7.31
C CYS A 93 -15.12 13.32 7.82
N VAL A 94 -15.48 14.30 6.96
CA VAL A 94 -15.54 15.72 7.33
C VAL A 94 -16.57 15.99 8.43
N ILE A 95 -17.71 15.32 8.37
CA ILE A 95 -18.84 15.52 9.32
C ILE A 95 -18.74 14.61 10.55
N SER A 96 -17.70 13.81 10.67
CA SER A 96 -17.51 12.91 11.82
C SER A 96 -17.39 13.71 13.13
N LYS A 97 -18.22 13.33 14.12
CA LYS A 97 -18.25 13.95 15.45
C LYS A 97 -17.53 13.11 16.51
N SER A 98 -17.09 11.91 16.18
CA SER A 98 -16.35 11.01 17.05
C SER A 98 -15.30 10.23 16.26
N ILE A 99 -14.26 9.73 16.96
CA ILE A 99 -13.24 8.92 16.32
C ILE A 99 -13.80 7.59 15.79
N ALA A 100 -14.80 7.00 16.48
CA ALA A 100 -15.45 5.78 16.02
C ALA A 100 -16.17 5.99 14.68
N LEU A 101 -16.87 7.13 14.52
CA LEU A 101 -17.54 7.47 13.27
C LEU A 101 -16.52 7.75 12.14
N LEU A 102 -15.41 8.42 12.48
CA LEU A 102 -14.30 8.61 11.55
C LEU A 102 -13.75 7.25 11.08
N LEU A 103 -13.51 6.32 11.97
CA LEU A 103 -13.04 4.97 11.63
C LEU A 103 -14.02 4.23 10.72
N CYS A 104 -15.34 4.29 11.00
CA CYS A 104 -16.35 3.70 10.11
C CYS A 104 -16.28 4.28 8.69
N PHE A 105 -16.14 5.58 8.55
CA PHE A 105 -16.02 6.20 7.23
C PHE A 105 -14.67 5.92 6.55
N ARG A 106 -13.61 5.74 7.32
CA ARG A 106 -12.31 5.27 6.81
C ARG A 106 -12.39 3.83 6.28
N VAL A 107 -13.18 2.97 6.90
CA VAL A 107 -13.48 1.62 6.38
C VAL A 107 -14.18 1.73 5.02
N LEU A 108 -15.24 2.53 4.89
CA LEU A 108 -15.92 2.74 3.60
C LEU A 108 -14.97 3.33 2.54
N GLN A 109 -14.11 4.27 2.92
CA GLN A 109 -13.10 4.83 2.03
C GLN A 109 -12.10 3.76 1.55
N GLY A 110 -11.75 2.81 2.41
CA GLY A 110 -10.92 1.65 2.05
C GLY A 110 -11.58 0.73 1.02
N VAL A 111 -12.90 0.50 1.10
CA VAL A 111 -13.64 -0.24 0.06
C VAL A 111 -13.52 0.47 -1.29
N GLY A 112 -13.76 1.79 -1.33
CA GLY A 112 -13.61 2.60 -2.55
C GLY A 112 -12.20 2.53 -3.12
N SER A 113 -11.18 2.59 -2.25
CA SER A 113 -9.77 2.45 -2.62
C SER A 113 -9.47 1.08 -3.25
N ALA A 114 -9.99 0.00 -2.66
CA ALA A 114 -9.83 -1.35 -3.18
C ALA A 114 -10.42 -1.49 -4.60
N MET A 115 -11.62 -0.93 -4.83
CA MET A 115 -12.24 -0.89 -6.15
C MET A 115 -11.38 -0.14 -7.18
N ILE A 116 -10.81 1.02 -6.80
CA ILE A 116 -9.96 1.82 -7.69
C ILE A 116 -8.67 1.07 -8.02
N PHE A 117 -7.95 0.57 -7.01
CA PHE A 117 -6.66 -0.10 -7.23
C PHE A 117 -6.79 -1.41 -8.02
N SER A 118 -7.80 -2.22 -7.72
CA SER A 118 -8.00 -3.50 -8.41
C SER A 118 -8.37 -3.33 -9.90
N THR A 119 -9.04 -2.23 -10.25
CA THR A 119 -9.55 -2.02 -11.61
C THR A 119 -8.66 -1.12 -12.47
N SER A 120 -7.93 -0.18 -11.87
CA SER A 120 -7.16 0.83 -12.62
C SER A 120 -6.14 0.21 -13.57
N ILE A 121 -5.30 -0.73 -13.08
CA ILE A 121 -4.32 -1.44 -13.90
C ILE A 121 -5.01 -2.31 -14.95
N ALA A 122 -6.07 -3.01 -14.56
CA ALA A 122 -6.84 -3.87 -15.45
C ALA A 122 -7.48 -3.09 -16.62
N ILE A 123 -8.05 -1.91 -16.36
CA ILE A 123 -8.59 -1.02 -17.41
C ILE A 123 -7.48 -0.59 -18.37
N LEU A 124 -6.32 -0.16 -17.85
CA LEU A 124 -5.21 0.26 -18.71
C LEU A 124 -4.70 -0.88 -19.59
N THR A 125 -4.61 -2.10 -19.06
CA THR A 125 -4.19 -3.27 -19.84
C THR A 125 -5.22 -3.70 -20.88
N SER A 126 -6.50 -3.45 -20.67
CA SER A 126 -7.56 -3.72 -21.65
C SER A 126 -7.58 -2.73 -22.82
N VAL A 127 -7.20 -1.47 -22.55
CA VAL A 127 -7.29 -0.38 -23.56
C VAL A 127 -6.01 -0.24 -24.38
N PHE A 128 -4.85 -0.46 -23.75
CA PHE A 128 -3.55 -0.28 -24.41
C PHE A 128 -3.03 -1.60 -24.98
N PRO A 129 -2.62 -1.64 -26.27
CA PRO A 129 -2.01 -2.83 -26.87
C PRO A 129 -0.64 -3.13 -26.23
N PRO A 130 -0.12 -4.36 -26.37
CA PRO A 130 1.12 -4.81 -25.71
C PRO A 130 2.32 -3.87 -25.86
N GLY A 131 2.47 -3.19 -27.00
CA GLY A 131 3.56 -2.25 -27.27
C GLY A 131 3.46 -0.90 -26.52
N GLU A 132 2.24 -0.50 -26.08
CA GLU A 132 1.98 0.77 -25.41
C GLU A 132 1.69 0.60 -23.90
N ARG A 133 1.38 -0.62 -23.45
CA ARG A 133 1.02 -0.91 -22.04
C ARG A 133 2.08 -0.45 -21.05
N GLY A 134 3.35 -0.69 -21.35
CA GLY A 134 4.45 -0.31 -20.46
C GLY A 134 4.48 1.18 -20.16
N ARG A 135 4.24 2.03 -21.18
CA ARG A 135 4.16 3.49 -21.02
C ARG A 135 2.95 3.89 -20.18
N ALA A 136 1.77 3.32 -20.44
CA ALA A 136 0.55 3.65 -19.69
C ALA A 136 0.65 3.25 -18.22
N LEU A 137 1.15 2.04 -17.94
CA LEU A 137 1.40 1.56 -16.58
C LEU A 137 2.47 2.38 -15.86
N GLY A 138 3.54 2.77 -16.58
CA GLY A 138 4.59 3.65 -16.03
C GLY A 138 4.05 5.01 -15.59
N ILE A 139 3.15 5.62 -16.36
CA ILE A 139 2.48 6.88 -16.01
C ILE A 139 1.59 6.66 -14.76
N ASN A 140 0.85 5.56 -14.70
CA ASN A 140 0.01 5.25 -13.55
C ASN A 140 0.83 5.06 -12.26
N ILE A 141 1.96 4.35 -12.33
CA ILE A 141 2.89 4.18 -11.20
C ILE A 141 3.52 5.51 -10.79
N ALA A 142 3.92 6.35 -11.75
CA ALA A 142 4.44 7.68 -11.46
C ALA A 142 3.42 8.55 -10.71
N THR A 143 2.14 8.40 -11.05
CA THR A 143 1.03 9.10 -10.37
C THR A 143 0.86 8.64 -8.91
N ILE A 144 1.10 7.37 -8.61
CA ILE A 144 1.12 6.86 -7.22
C ILE A 144 2.22 7.55 -6.42
N TYR A 145 3.45 7.64 -6.97
CA TYR A 145 4.55 8.33 -6.28
C TYR A 145 4.31 9.83 -6.15
N LEU A 146 3.68 10.45 -7.16
CA LEU A 146 3.28 11.85 -7.08
C LEU A 146 2.27 12.09 -5.94
N GLY A 147 1.27 11.20 -5.79
CA GLY A 147 0.33 11.25 -4.67
C GLY A 147 1.01 11.11 -3.32
N LEU A 148 1.94 10.15 -3.19
CA LEU A 148 2.73 9.96 -1.97
C LEU A 148 3.61 11.19 -1.65
N SER A 149 4.17 11.86 -2.67
CA SER A 149 5.04 13.03 -2.50
C SER A 149 4.25 14.30 -2.16
N LEU A 150 3.14 14.53 -2.85
CA LEU A 150 2.31 15.71 -2.62
C LEU A 150 1.48 15.60 -1.33
N GLY A 151 1.18 14.38 -0.88
CA GLY A 151 0.38 14.14 0.30
C GLY A 151 0.88 14.83 1.56
N PRO A 152 2.12 14.64 2.03
CA PRO A 152 2.62 15.30 3.22
C PRO A 152 2.65 16.82 3.09
N VAL A 153 3.06 17.36 1.94
CA VAL A 153 3.15 18.81 1.72
C VAL A 153 1.77 19.46 1.71
N LEU A 154 0.89 19.02 0.80
CA LEU A 154 -0.45 19.57 0.70
C LEU A 154 -1.29 19.24 1.93
N GLY A 155 -1.15 18.02 2.47
CA GLY A 155 -1.80 17.62 3.71
C GLY A 155 -1.38 18.48 4.90
N GLY A 156 -0.09 18.83 4.99
CA GLY A 156 0.45 19.74 6.00
C GLY A 156 -0.10 21.16 5.85
N ILE A 157 -0.05 21.74 4.66
CA ILE A 157 -0.58 23.07 4.35
C ILE A 157 -2.11 23.12 4.65
N LEU A 158 -2.86 22.14 4.14
CA LEU A 158 -4.30 22.07 4.35
C LEU A 158 -4.65 21.93 5.83
N THR A 159 -3.94 21.06 6.56
CA THR A 159 -4.18 20.85 8.00
C THR A 159 -3.86 22.10 8.80
N GLN A 160 -2.74 22.79 8.48
CA GLN A 160 -2.32 23.98 9.21
C GLN A 160 -3.27 25.16 9.02
N HIS A 161 -3.73 25.41 7.79
CA HIS A 161 -4.49 26.63 7.47
C HIS A 161 -6.01 26.43 7.49
N PHE A 162 -6.50 25.23 7.17
CA PHE A 162 -7.93 24.93 7.04
C PHE A 162 -8.41 23.81 7.98
N GLY A 163 -7.50 23.26 8.81
CA GLY A 163 -7.77 22.14 9.69
C GLY A 163 -7.77 20.78 8.96
N TRP A 164 -7.60 19.69 9.73
CA TRP A 164 -7.44 18.33 9.20
C TRP A 164 -8.60 17.84 8.30
N LYS A 165 -9.81 18.39 8.48
CA LYS A 165 -10.99 18.04 7.65
C LYS A 165 -10.82 18.41 6.18
N SER A 166 -10.02 19.43 5.89
CA SER A 166 -9.79 19.94 4.53
C SER A 166 -9.09 18.91 3.62
N ILE A 167 -8.27 18.01 4.18
CA ILE A 167 -7.65 16.93 3.41
C ILE A 167 -8.67 15.94 2.83
N PHE A 168 -9.81 15.78 3.49
CA PHE A 168 -10.92 14.97 3.00
C PHE A 168 -11.80 15.72 2.00
N MET A 169 -12.00 17.04 2.21
CA MET A 169 -12.81 17.88 1.31
C MET A 169 -12.22 17.96 -0.09
N ILE A 170 -10.88 18.06 -0.21
CA ILE A 170 -10.20 18.21 -1.50
C ILE A 170 -10.31 16.95 -2.38
N ILE A 171 -10.63 15.80 -1.79
CA ILE A 171 -10.76 14.53 -2.53
C ILE A 171 -11.88 14.60 -3.56
N LEU A 172 -13.01 15.20 -3.23
CA LEU A 172 -14.15 15.26 -4.14
C LEU A 172 -13.81 15.97 -5.47
N PRO A 173 -13.29 17.23 -5.47
CA PRO A 173 -12.94 17.91 -6.71
C PRO A 173 -11.76 17.22 -7.45
N LEU A 174 -10.87 16.49 -6.78
CA LEU A 174 -9.79 15.77 -7.42
C LEU A 174 -10.24 14.46 -8.07
N ALA A 175 -11.20 13.75 -7.45
CA ALA A 175 -11.62 12.43 -7.89
C ALA A 175 -12.76 12.45 -8.92
N MET A 176 -13.72 13.36 -8.77
CA MET A 176 -14.93 13.41 -9.62
C MET A 176 -14.66 13.60 -11.11
N PRO A 177 -13.66 14.37 -11.56
CA PRO A 177 -13.31 14.44 -12.98
C PRO A 177 -13.00 13.07 -13.61
N SER A 178 -12.44 12.14 -12.84
CA SER A 178 -12.18 10.77 -13.29
C SER A 178 -13.45 10.02 -13.70
N VAL A 179 -14.50 10.10 -12.87
CA VAL A 179 -15.81 9.47 -13.16
C VAL A 179 -16.47 10.14 -14.35
N PHE A 180 -16.47 11.47 -14.38
CA PHE A 180 -17.06 12.22 -15.48
C PHE A 180 -16.41 11.88 -16.82
N LEU A 181 -15.08 11.86 -16.89
CA LEU A 181 -14.33 11.57 -18.12
C LEU A 181 -14.59 10.15 -18.61
N ILE A 182 -14.59 9.15 -17.71
CA ILE A 182 -14.76 7.75 -18.11
C ILE A 182 -16.19 7.47 -18.58
N HIS A 183 -17.21 8.09 -17.96
CA HIS A 183 -18.62 7.90 -18.35
C HIS A 183 -18.98 8.65 -19.63
N TRP A 184 -18.46 9.86 -19.80
CA TRP A 184 -18.79 10.69 -20.98
C TRP A 184 -18.21 10.15 -22.27
N LYS A 185 -16.97 9.67 -22.24
CA LYS A 185 -16.23 9.32 -23.46
C LYS A 185 -16.02 7.83 -23.70
N VAL A 186 -16.21 7.00 -22.68
CA VAL A 186 -15.98 5.55 -22.78
C VAL A 186 -17.31 4.82 -22.68
N LYS A 187 -17.78 4.27 -23.79
CA LYS A 187 -19.05 3.51 -23.85
C LYS A 187 -18.85 2.04 -23.51
N GLU A 188 -17.66 1.50 -23.78
CA GLU A 188 -17.38 0.08 -23.59
C GLU A 188 -17.22 -0.27 -22.12
N GLU A 189 -17.54 -1.52 -21.80
CA GLU A 189 -17.29 -2.19 -20.53
C GLU A 189 -16.30 -3.34 -20.76
N TRP A 190 -15.42 -3.60 -19.80
CA TRP A 190 -14.46 -4.69 -19.86
C TRP A 190 -14.76 -5.69 -18.74
N ALA A 191 -15.15 -6.92 -19.14
CA ALA A 191 -15.47 -8.03 -18.25
C ALA A 191 -14.89 -9.31 -18.88
N GLU A 192 -13.67 -9.66 -18.49
CA GLU A 192 -12.93 -10.78 -19.09
C GLU A 192 -13.35 -12.16 -18.56
N SER A 193 -13.96 -12.19 -17.36
CA SER A 193 -14.44 -13.41 -16.68
C SER A 193 -15.96 -13.48 -16.61
N GLN A 194 -16.65 -12.97 -17.62
CA GLN A 194 -18.12 -12.94 -17.65
C GLN A 194 -18.71 -14.36 -17.62
N GLY A 195 -19.59 -14.63 -16.65
CA GLY A 195 -20.18 -15.95 -16.45
C GLY A 195 -19.45 -16.86 -15.46
N GLU A 196 -18.26 -16.51 -14.99
CA GLU A 196 -17.59 -17.24 -13.92
C GLU A 196 -18.30 -17.05 -12.57
N ARG A 197 -18.25 -18.08 -11.73
CA ARG A 197 -18.78 -17.98 -10.36
C ARG A 197 -17.76 -17.33 -9.44
N PHE A 198 -18.23 -16.36 -8.65
CA PHE A 198 -17.40 -15.72 -7.63
C PHE A 198 -17.20 -16.66 -6.42
N ASP A 199 -15.94 -16.86 -6.01
CA ASP A 199 -15.60 -17.59 -4.79
C ASP A 199 -15.86 -16.74 -3.54
N LEU A 200 -17.10 -16.77 -3.07
CA LEU A 200 -17.50 -16.08 -1.84
C LEU A 200 -16.83 -16.71 -0.60
N THR A 201 -16.66 -18.04 -0.59
CA THR A 201 -16.08 -18.77 0.56
C THR A 201 -14.62 -18.41 0.77
N GLY A 202 -13.79 -18.52 -0.26
CA GLY A 202 -12.37 -18.12 -0.19
C GLY A 202 -12.21 -16.63 0.17
N SER A 203 -13.04 -15.77 -0.44
CA SER A 203 -13.05 -14.34 -0.12
C SER A 203 -13.39 -14.06 1.34
N LEU A 204 -14.39 -14.72 1.92
CA LEU A 204 -14.76 -14.55 3.33
C LEU A 204 -13.66 -15.07 4.28
N ILE A 205 -13.08 -16.24 3.98
CA ILE A 205 -11.97 -16.80 4.78
C ILE A 205 -10.81 -15.79 4.79
N TYR A 206 -10.43 -15.25 3.64
CA TYR A 206 -9.36 -14.24 3.51
C TYR A 206 -9.67 -12.98 4.30
N CYS A 207 -10.88 -12.42 4.14
CA CYS A 207 -11.29 -11.20 4.83
C CYS A 207 -11.26 -11.36 6.35
N VAL A 208 -11.88 -12.44 6.87
CA VAL A 208 -11.96 -12.69 8.31
C VAL A 208 -10.58 -12.98 8.88
N SER A 209 -9.72 -13.68 8.14
CA SER A 209 -8.35 -13.99 8.58
C SER A 209 -7.50 -12.74 8.76
N LEU A 210 -7.49 -11.84 7.78
CA LEU A 210 -6.75 -10.58 7.87
C LEU A 210 -7.31 -9.66 8.97
N LEU A 211 -8.64 -9.57 9.08
CA LEU A 211 -9.28 -8.79 10.13
C LEU A 211 -8.90 -9.30 11.52
N SER A 212 -9.01 -10.62 11.74
CA SER A 212 -8.66 -11.26 13.01
C SER A 212 -7.21 -11.06 13.38
N LEU A 213 -6.30 -11.22 12.41
CA LEU A 213 -4.87 -11.01 12.63
C LEU A 213 -4.56 -9.56 13.04
N MET A 214 -5.08 -8.58 12.31
CA MET A 214 -4.79 -7.17 12.56
C MET A 214 -5.44 -6.65 13.85
N TYR A 215 -6.69 -7.04 14.09
CA TYR A 215 -7.35 -6.67 15.34
C TYR A 215 -6.69 -7.36 16.54
N GLY A 216 -6.29 -8.62 16.38
CA GLY A 216 -5.55 -9.35 17.41
C GLY A 216 -4.25 -8.66 17.82
N LEU A 217 -3.46 -8.19 16.85
CA LEU A 217 -2.22 -7.42 17.11
C LEU A 217 -2.48 -6.14 17.90
N SER A 218 -3.61 -5.46 17.70
CA SER A 218 -3.93 -4.22 18.39
C SER A 218 -4.47 -4.38 19.80
N VAL A 219 -4.91 -5.59 20.16
CA VAL A 219 -5.56 -5.90 21.46
C VAL A 219 -4.61 -6.57 22.45
N ILE A 220 -3.43 -7.01 22.02
CA ILE A 220 -2.37 -7.49 22.93
C ILE A 220 -2.04 -6.35 23.94
N PRO A 221 -1.77 -6.66 25.22
CA PRO A 221 -1.47 -7.99 25.81
C PRO A 221 -2.67 -8.81 26.30
N ALA A 222 -3.91 -8.44 25.98
CA ALA A 222 -5.06 -9.25 26.37
C ALA A 222 -5.03 -10.63 25.70
N ILE A 223 -5.33 -11.70 26.47
CA ILE A 223 -5.32 -13.09 25.97
C ILE A 223 -6.19 -13.29 24.73
N ARG A 224 -7.29 -12.53 24.60
CA ARG A 224 -8.14 -12.54 23.40
C ARG A 224 -7.38 -12.13 22.14
N GLY A 225 -6.36 -11.26 22.25
CA GLY A 225 -5.52 -10.87 21.12
C GLY A 225 -4.72 -12.05 20.58
N LEU A 226 -4.16 -12.90 21.46
CA LEU A 226 -3.44 -14.10 21.04
C LEU A 226 -4.36 -15.07 20.29
N TRP A 227 -5.58 -15.32 20.80
CA TRP A 227 -6.55 -16.18 20.11
C TRP A 227 -6.96 -15.66 18.74
N LEU A 228 -7.12 -14.34 18.61
CA LEU A 228 -7.42 -13.71 17.32
C LEU A 228 -6.25 -13.82 16.32
N ILE A 229 -5.01 -13.68 16.79
CA ILE A 229 -3.82 -13.89 15.94
C ILE A 229 -3.75 -15.35 15.48
N LEU A 230 -3.92 -16.30 16.38
CA LEU A 230 -3.94 -17.72 16.04
C LEU A 230 -5.06 -18.05 15.05
N ALA A 231 -6.26 -17.51 15.25
CA ALA A 231 -7.38 -17.65 14.32
C ALA A 231 -7.07 -17.03 12.95
N GLY A 232 -6.43 -15.86 12.92
CA GLY A 232 -6.01 -15.21 11.68
C GLY A 232 -4.97 -16.02 10.91
N ILE A 233 -3.92 -16.53 11.57
CA ILE A 233 -2.89 -17.37 10.97
C ILE A 233 -3.50 -18.68 10.45
N SER A 234 -4.33 -19.35 11.26
CA SER A 234 -5.02 -20.58 10.86
C SER A 234 -5.97 -20.36 9.69
N GLY A 235 -6.65 -19.21 9.68
CA GLY A 235 -7.53 -18.81 8.58
C GLY A 235 -6.76 -18.53 7.27
N ILE A 236 -5.57 -17.91 7.34
CA ILE A 236 -4.71 -17.75 6.15
C ILE A 236 -4.25 -19.12 5.62
N ALA A 237 -3.87 -20.05 6.50
CA ALA A 237 -3.50 -21.41 6.09
C ALA A 237 -4.70 -22.12 5.44
N LEU A 238 -5.90 -21.98 6.00
CA LEU A 238 -7.15 -22.51 5.44
C LEU A 238 -7.47 -21.87 4.08
N PHE A 239 -7.27 -20.55 3.93
CA PHE A 239 -7.45 -19.85 2.67
C PHE A 239 -6.51 -20.42 1.58
N ILE A 240 -5.22 -20.57 1.87
CA ILE A 240 -4.25 -21.15 0.93
C ILE A 240 -4.66 -22.57 0.53
N TRP A 241 -5.09 -23.40 1.50
CA TRP A 241 -5.55 -24.74 1.22
C TRP A 241 -6.81 -24.77 0.35
N TRP A 242 -7.76 -23.84 0.58
CA TRP A 242 -8.98 -23.67 -0.21
C TRP A 242 -8.67 -23.27 -1.64
N GLU A 243 -7.84 -22.24 -1.84
CA GLU A 243 -7.44 -21.71 -3.15
C GLU A 243 -6.72 -22.75 -4.03
N LEU A 244 -6.04 -23.74 -3.41
CA LEU A 244 -5.42 -24.83 -4.14
C LEU A 244 -6.42 -25.88 -4.67
N LYS A 245 -7.69 -25.85 -4.21
CA LYS A 245 -8.72 -26.82 -4.55
C LYS A 245 -9.84 -26.29 -5.43
N VAL A 246 -10.08 -24.98 -5.41
CA VAL A 246 -11.19 -24.34 -6.12
C VAL A 246 -10.84 -24.17 -7.60
N GLU A 247 -11.83 -24.40 -8.49
CA GLU A 247 -11.68 -24.28 -9.94
C GLU A 247 -11.41 -22.83 -10.38
N ASN A 248 -12.06 -21.84 -9.75
CA ASN A 248 -11.91 -20.41 -10.05
C ASN A 248 -11.34 -19.67 -8.83
N PRO A 249 -10.03 -19.86 -8.50
CA PRO A 249 -9.42 -19.25 -7.33
C PRO A 249 -9.35 -17.73 -7.47
N VAL A 250 -9.45 -17.04 -6.33
CA VAL A 250 -9.28 -15.59 -6.27
C VAL A 250 -7.79 -15.23 -6.43
N VAL A 251 -6.89 -16.10 -5.93
CA VAL A 251 -5.42 -15.98 -6.06
C VAL A 251 -4.85 -17.27 -6.65
N ASN A 252 -4.15 -17.17 -7.77
CA ASN A 252 -3.52 -18.35 -8.39
C ASN A 252 -2.26 -18.79 -7.64
N MET A 253 -2.41 -19.74 -6.71
CA MET A 253 -1.33 -20.28 -5.88
C MET A 253 -0.28 -21.07 -6.67
N ASN A 254 -0.61 -21.56 -7.87
CA ASN A 254 0.32 -22.34 -8.70
C ASN A 254 1.53 -21.50 -9.19
N LEU A 255 1.37 -20.17 -9.31
CA LEU A 255 2.49 -19.28 -9.67
C LEU A 255 3.58 -19.27 -8.60
N PHE A 256 3.25 -19.51 -7.33
CA PHE A 256 4.21 -19.57 -6.24
C PHE A 256 4.97 -20.91 -6.20
N LYS A 257 4.33 -22.01 -6.56
CA LYS A 257 4.89 -23.34 -6.38
C LYS A 257 6.10 -23.63 -7.30
N ASN A 258 6.06 -23.12 -8.52
CA ASN A 258 7.04 -23.49 -9.56
C ASN A 258 7.94 -22.31 -10.00
N ASN A 259 7.83 -21.15 -9.36
CA ASN A 259 8.57 -19.94 -9.76
C ASN A 259 9.26 -19.29 -8.54
N LYS A 260 10.51 -19.68 -8.31
CA LYS A 260 11.33 -19.15 -7.19
C LYS A 260 11.49 -17.63 -7.27
N VAL A 261 11.73 -17.08 -8.48
CA VAL A 261 11.89 -15.62 -8.66
C VAL A 261 10.62 -14.90 -8.26
N PHE A 262 9.46 -15.38 -8.69
CA PHE A 262 8.15 -14.82 -8.34
C PHE A 262 7.92 -14.88 -6.84
N THR A 263 8.10 -16.04 -6.22
CA THR A 263 7.85 -16.28 -4.80
C THR A 263 8.73 -15.40 -3.90
N PHE A 264 10.04 -15.44 -4.09
CA PHE A 264 10.97 -14.69 -3.26
C PHE A 264 10.93 -13.17 -3.50
N SER A 265 10.58 -12.73 -4.72
CA SER A 265 10.39 -11.30 -5.00
C SER A 265 9.12 -10.76 -4.33
N ASN A 266 8.05 -11.53 -4.31
CA ASN A 266 6.83 -11.19 -3.58
C ASN A 266 7.05 -11.21 -2.06
N LEU A 267 7.80 -12.20 -1.54
CA LEU A 267 8.18 -12.25 -0.13
C LEU A 267 9.08 -11.07 0.26
N ALA A 268 10.06 -10.72 -0.57
CA ALA A 268 10.91 -9.54 -0.36
C ALA A 268 10.08 -8.24 -0.35
N ALA A 269 9.06 -8.13 -1.22
CA ALA A 269 8.13 -7.00 -1.20
C ALA A 269 7.34 -6.95 0.12
N LEU A 270 6.76 -8.07 0.55
CA LEU A 270 6.05 -8.16 1.83
C LEU A 270 6.92 -7.67 2.99
N ILE A 271 8.15 -8.19 3.11
CA ILE A 271 9.08 -7.83 4.18
C ILE A 271 9.49 -6.35 4.09
N ASN A 272 9.82 -5.87 2.89
CA ASN A 272 10.21 -4.47 2.70
C ASN A 272 9.11 -3.50 3.16
N TYR A 273 7.87 -3.71 2.71
CA TYR A 273 6.75 -2.85 3.12
C TYR A 273 6.40 -3.02 4.60
N SER A 274 6.66 -4.20 5.21
CA SER A 274 6.51 -4.42 6.66
C SER A 274 7.53 -3.63 7.47
N ALA A 275 8.72 -3.39 6.92
CA ALA A 275 9.79 -2.64 7.60
C ALA A 275 9.76 -1.12 7.34
N THR A 276 9.02 -0.64 6.32
CA THR A 276 9.21 0.75 5.87
C THR A 276 7.94 1.60 5.90
N PHE A 277 6.76 0.99 5.82
CA PHE A 277 5.52 1.77 5.62
C PHE A 277 5.20 2.71 6.80
N ALA A 278 5.36 2.26 8.04
CA ALA A 278 5.00 3.06 9.21
C ALA A 278 6.02 4.18 9.54
N ILE A 279 7.15 4.29 8.82
CA ILE A 279 8.15 5.35 9.03
C ILE A 279 7.50 6.72 8.97
N GLY A 280 6.69 6.99 7.92
CA GLY A 280 6.00 8.26 7.76
C GLY A 280 5.01 8.57 8.88
N PHE A 281 4.30 7.55 9.39
CA PHE A 281 3.42 7.66 10.56
C PHE A 281 4.21 8.02 11.83
N LEU A 282 5.25 7.26 12.15
CA LEU A 282 6.06 7.45 13.36
C LEU A 282 6.79 8.79 13.36
N LEU A 283 7.39 9.16 12.22
CA LEU A 283 8.08 10.43 12.10
C LEU A 283 7.14 11.63 12.12
N SER A 284 5.92 11.49 11.58
CA SER A 284 4.91 12.56 11.68
C SER A 284 4.55 12.85 13.14
N LEU A 285 4.30 11.80 13.95
CA LEU A 285 4.03 11.94 15.37
C LEU A 285 5.27 12.50 16.12
N TYR A 286 6.46 12.00 15.78
CA TYR A 286 7.70 12.49 16.39
C TYR A 286 7.95 13.97 16.10
N LEU A 287 7.81 14.41 14.85
CA LEU A 287 8.04 15.80 14.45
C LEU A 287 7.07 16.76 15.14
N GLN A 288 5.81 16.37 15.28
CA GLN A 288 4.80 17.26 15.83
C GLN A 288 4.74 17.19 17.36
N TYR A 289 4.74 16.00 17.99
CA TYR A 289 4.64 15.89 19.44
C TYR A 289 5.98 16.10 20.18
N ILE A 290 7.11 15.60 19.63
CA ILE A 290 8.41 15.68 20.31
C ILE A 290 9.16 16.96 19.91
N LYS A 291 9.16 17.29 18.60
CA LYS A 291 9.89 18.46 18.08
C LYS A 291 9.05 19.73 18.09
N GLY A 292 7.73 19.65 18.26
CA GLY A 292 6.81 20.79 18.29
C GLY A 292 6.62 21.47 16.94
N PHE A 293 6.96 20.80 15.81
CA PHE A 293 6.70 21.33 14.49
C PHE A 293 5.21 21.37 14.18
N ASN A 294 4.79 22.41 13.45
CA ASN A 294 3.44 22.47 12.93
C ASN A 294 3.24 21.45 11.78
N PRO A 295 1.98 21.14 11.39
CA PRO A 295 1.71 20.18 10.33
C PRO A 295 2.39 20.49 8.99
N GLN A 296 2.51 21.76 8.61
CA GLN A 296 3.16 22.17 7.37
C GLN A 296 4.67 21.90 7.41
N GLU A 297 5.35 22.26 8.49
CA GLU A 297 6.78 21.98 8.67
C GLU A 297 7.06 20.48 8.68
N ALA A 298 6.26 19.69 9.40
CA ALA A 298 6.37 18.25 9.40
C ALA A 298 6.16 17.66 7.99
N GLY A 299 5.19 18.16 7.24
CA GLY A 299 4.93 17.74 5.85
C GLY A 299 6.09 18.04 4.91
N LEU A 300 6.73 19.21 5.06
CA LEU A 300 7.91 19.60 4.27
C LEU A 300 9.14 18.72 4.57
N ILE A 301 9.30 18.23 5.80
CA ILE A 301 10.35 17.28 6.14
C ILE A 301 10.02 15.89 5.56
N LEU A 302 8.81 15.42 5.75
CA LEU A 302 8.39 14.08 5.34
C LEU A 302 8.39 13.86 3.83
N VAL A 303 8.26 14.91 3.01
CA VAL A 303 8.32 14.81 1.54
C VAL A 303 9.67 14.35 1.02
N ALA A 304 10.75 14.50 1.79
CA ALA A 304 12.11 14.15 1.36
C ALA A 304 12.22 12.70 0.86
N GLN A 305 11.60 11.75 1.58
CA GLN A 305 11.62 10.33 1.20
C GLN A 305 10.89 10.07 -0.13
N PRO A 306 9.58 10.37 -0.29
CA PRO A 306 8.87 10.07 -1.52
C PRO A 306 9.34 10.92 -2.71
N LEU A 307 9.91 12.10 -2.49
CA LEU A 307 10.52 12.90 -3.55
C LEU A 307 11.74 12.19 -4.16
N VAL A 308 12.65 11.71 -3.31
CA VAL A 308 13.82 10.94 -3.77
C VAL A 308 13.38 9.64 -4.46
N MET A 309 12.36 8.96 -3.92
CA MET A 309 11.76 7.78 -4.58
C MET A 309 11.26 8.11 -5.98
N ALA A 310 10.49 9.19 -6.15
CA ALA A 310 9.92 9.59 -7.44
C ALA A 310 11.01 9.91 -8.47
N LEU A 311 12.05 10.64 -8.05
CA LEU A 311 13.16 11.05 -8.93
C LEU A 311 14.05 9.87 -9.34
N LEU A 312 14.33 8.94 -8.43
CA LEU A 312 15.33 7.89 -8.65
C LEU A 312 14.73 6.55 -9.11
N SER A 313 13.41 6.30 -8.93
CA SER A 313 12.78 5.05 -9.38
C SER A 313 12.90 4.80 -10.88
N PRO A 314 12.77 5.80 -11.80
CA PRO A 314 12.99 5.57 -13.23
C PRO A 314 14.45 5.20 -13.56
N LEU A 315 15.41 5.75 -12.82
CA LEU A 315 16.84 5.43 -12.98
C LEU A 315 17.14 4.01 -12.49
N ALA A 316 16.61 3.64 -11.33
CA ALA A 316 16.71 2.29 -10.79
C ALA A 316 16.04 1.24 -11.71
N GLY A 317 14.91 1.59 -12.33
CA GLY A 317 14.25 0.76 -13.34
C GLY A 317 15.13 0.50 -14.55
N ARG A 318 15.71 1.56 -15.15
CA ARG A 318 16.64 1.42 -16.28
C ARG A 318 17.91 0.63 -15.91
N LEU A 319 18.39 0.80 -14.69
CA LEU A 319 19.56 0.08 -14.20
C LEU A 319 19.26 -1.43 -14.06
N SER A 320 18.02 -1.81 -13.73
CA SER A 320 17.60 -3.21 -13.63
C SER A 320 17.52 -3.94 -14.98
N ASP A 321 17.58 -3.21 -16.10
CA ASP A 321 17.71 -3.80 -17.44
C ASP A 321 19.14 -4.22 -17.75
N LYS A 322 20.13 -3.65 -17.02
CA LYS A 322 21.58 -3.89 -17.24
C LYS A 322 22.21 -4.72 -16.12
N VAL A 323 21.72 -4.62 -14.92
CA VAL A 323 22.21 -5.28 -13.71
C VAL A 323 21.14 -6.21 -13.17
N GLU A 324 21.51 -7.37 -12.69
CA GLU A 324 20.56 -8.32 -12.10
C GLU A 324 19.65 -7.63 -11.04
N SER A 325 18.34 -7.75 -11.24
CA SER A 325 17.34 -7.19 -10.31
C SER A 325 17.52 -7.69 -8.87
N ARG A 326 18.10 -8.89 -8.70
CA ARG A 326 18.47 -9.47 -7.41
C ARG A 326 19.49 -8.60 -6.67
N ILE A 327 20.56 -8.20 -7.34
CA ILE A 327 21.63 -7.40 -6.75
C ILE A 327 21.11 -6.01 -6.39
N LEU A 328 20.42 -5.36 -7.34
CA LEU A 328 19.88 -4.02 -7.12
C LEU A 328 18.85 -3.96 -6.00
N ALA A 329 17.91 -4.91 -5.96
CA ALA A 329 16.90 -4.91 -4.90
C ALA A 329 17.51 -5.23 -3.53
N SER A 330 18.50 -6.13 -3.47
CA SER A 330 19.19 -6.45 -2.21
C SER A 330 20.05 -5.29 -1.72
N SER A 331 20.75 -4.58 -2.64
CA SER A 331 21.48 -3.35 -2.28
C SER A 331 20.55 -2.24 -1.82
N GLY A 332 19.36 -2.10 -2.46
CA GLY A 332 18.32 -1.17 -2.01
C GLY A 332 17.87 -1.47 -0.57
N MET A 333 17.64 -2.74 -0.23
CA MET A 333 17.31 -3.14 1.15
C MET A 333 18.47 -2.90 2.11
N ALA A 334 19.73 -3.09 1.70
CA ALA A 334 20.88 -2.76 2.53
C ALA A 334 20.97 -1.26 2.81
N VAL A 335 20.70 -0.40 1.83
CA VAL A 335 20.61 1.06 2.04
C VAL A 335 19.46 1.41 2.97
N LEU A 336 18.30 0.73 2.89
CA LEU A 336 17.20 0.91 3.84
C LEU A 336 17.61 0.55 5.28
N VAL A 337 18.40 -0.51 5.47
CA VAL A 337 18.97 -0.86 6.79
C VAL A 337 19.83 0.29 7.32
N LEU A 338 20.71 0.86 6.46
CA LEU A 338 21.54 2.00 6.84
C LEU A 338 20.71 3.24 7.23
N GLY A 339 19.55 3.48 6.60
CA GLY A 339 18.64 4.54 7.00
C GLY A 339 17.77 4.21 8.23
N LEU A 340 17.47 2.93 8.49
CA LEU A 340 16.68 2.55 9.67
C LEU A 340 17.49 2.61 10.97
N ILE A 341 18.80 2.33 10.93
CA ILE A 341 19.67 2.33 12.10
C ILE A 341 19.71 3.71 12.81
N PRO A 342 19.91 4.84 12.12
CA PRO A 342 19.88 6.15 12.76
C PRO A 342 18.54 6.49 13.43
N LEU A 343 17.43 5.98 12.90
CA LEU A 343 16.10 6.20 13.50
C LEU A 343 15.93 5.49 14.85
N VAL A 344 16.74 4.47 15.15
CA VAL A 344 16.75 3.78 16.47
C VAL A 344 17.18 4.72 17.59
N ILE A 345 18.04 5.68 17.31
CA ILE A 345 18.62 6.61 18.30
C ILE A 345 17.97 7.99 18.30
N LEU A 346 16.80 8.15 17.65
CA LEU A 346 16.03 9.39 17.66
C LEU A 346 15.74 9.85 19.10
N ASN A 347 15.99 11.13 19.36
CA ASN A 347 15.74 11.78 20.64
C ASN A 347 15.25 13.22 20.44
N ALA A 348 14.88 13.90 21.52
CA ALA A 348 14.38 15.27 21.46
C ALA A 348 15.39 16.30 20.88
N TYR A 349 16.67 15.99 20.86
CA TYR A 349 17.74 16.89 20.40
C TYR A 349 18.18 16.60 18.95
N THR A 350 17.72 15.52 18.32
CA THR A 350 18.10 15.16 16.94
C THR A 350 17.80 16.31 15.98
N ALA A 351 18.80 16.76 15.22
CA ALA A 351 18.65 17.90 14.30
C ALA A 351 17.67 17.57 13.16
N PRO A 352 16.77 18.48 12.75
CA PRO A 352 15.85 18.25 11.65
C PRO A 352 16.55 17.95 10.32
N ALA A 353 17.68 18.59 10.05
CA ALA A 353 18.48 18.36 8.85
C ALA A 353 18.97 16.90 8.77
N PHE A 354 19.29 16.28 9.90
CA PHE A 354 19.66 14.88 9.97
C PHE A 354 18.50 13.96 9.57
N ILE A 355 17.27 14.28 10.01
CA ILE A 355 16.05 13.52 9.65
C ILE A 355 15.77 13.64 8.15
N VAL A 356 15.93 14.84 7.58
CA VAL A 356 15.77 15.05 6.12
C VAL A 356 16.79 14.22 5.35
N PHE A 357 18.07 14.25 5.75
CA PHE A 357 19.11 13.45 5.11
C PHE A 357 18.81 11.95 5.20
N ASP A 358 18.40 11.48 6.37
CA ASP A 358 18.06 10.07 6.60
C ASP A 358 16.85 9.62 5.77
N LEU A 359 15.81 10.46 5.67
CA LEU A 359 14.67 10.24 4.78
C LEU A 359 15.10 10.17 3.29
N MET A 360 16.10 10.96 2.87
CA MET A 360 16.65 10.87 1.52
C MET A 360 17.35 9.52 1.29
N VAL A 361 18.12 9.04 2.27
CA VAL A 361 18.76 7.71 2.23
C VAL A 361 17.70 6.61 2.13
N LEU A 362 16.66 6.68 2.96
CA LEU A 362 15.53 5.74 2.90
C LEU A 362 14.81 5.79 1.54
N GLY A 363 14.59 6.99 1.00
CA GLY A 363 14.00 7.18 -0.33
C GLY A 363 14.84 6.54 -1.45
N PHE A 364 16.16 6.71 -1.39
CA PHE A 364 17.10 6.09 -2.32
C PHE A 364 17.08 4.57 -2.23
N GLY A 365 17.17 4.00 -1.02
CA GLY A 365 17.09 2.57 -0.79
C GLY A 365 15.77 1.98 -1.31
N PHE A 366 14.65 2.67 -1.07
CA PHE A 366 13.34 2.24 -1.55
C PHE A 366 13.23 2.27 -3.09
N ALA A 367 13.78 3.29 -3.75
CA ALA A 367 13.82 3.38 -5.21
C ALA A 367 14.63 2.23 -5.83
N LEU A 368 15.81 1.92 -5.26
CA LEU A 368 16.65 0.79 -5.66
C LEU A 368 16.00 -0.58 -5.43
N PHE A 369 15.09 -0.68 -4.45
CA PHE A 369 14.34 -1.91 -4.21
C PHE A 369 13.11 -2.03 -5.09
N SER A 370 12.20 -1.06 -5.05
CA SER A 370 10.82 -1.18 -5.54
C SER A 370 10.74 -1.43 -7.05
N SER A 371 11.49 -0.64 -7.84
CA SER A 371 11.46 -0.73 -9.30
C SER A 371 12.11 -2.02 -9.83
N PRO A 372 13.34 -2.40 -9.43
CA PRO A 372 13.95 -3.66 -9.83
C PRO A 372 13.18 -4.90 -9.34
N ASN A 373 12.60 -4.85 -8.14
CA ASN A 373 11.80 -5.96 -7.62
C ASN A 373 10.51 -6.16 -8.45
N THR A 374 9.85 -5.07 -8.84
CA THR A 374 8.68 -5.14 -9.74
C THR A 374 9.07 -5.70 -11.10
N ASN A 375 10.20 -5.27 -11.66
CA ASN A 375 10.72 -5.81 -12.93
C ASN A 375 11.01 -7.31 -12.83
N ALA A 376 11.63 -7.77 -11.74
CA ALA A 376 11.88 -9.18 -11.48
C ALA A 376 10.58 -10.02 -11.46
N ILE A 377 9.54 -9.53 -10.79
CA ILE A 377 8.23 -10.21 -10.72
C ILE A 377 7.60 -10.29 -12.12
N MET A 378 7.56 -9.18 -12.86
CA MET A 378 6.94 -9.15 -14.18
C MET A 378 7.71 -9.98 -15.21
N SER A 379 9.05 -9.97 -15.18
CA SER A 379 9.87 -10.77 -16.09
C SER A 379 9.88 -12.27 -15.75
N SER A 380 9.43 -12.65 -14.57
CA SER A 380 9.38 -14.05 -14.13
C SER A 380 8.11 -14.79 -14.57
N VAL A 381 7.15 -14.11 -15.16
CA VAL A 381 5.89 -14.70 -15.62
C VAL A 381 5.65 -14.40 -17.09
N GLU A 382 4.85 -15.23 -17.75
CA GLU A 382 4.40 -14.98 -19.12
C GLU A 382 3.46 -13.77 -19.19
N LYS A 383 3.38 -13.14 -20.37
CA LYS A 383 2.58 -11.91 -20.58
C LYS A 383 1.11 -12.07 -20.22
N ASN A 384 0.56 -13.28 -20.38
CA ASN A 384 -0.84 -13.59 -20.03
C ASN A 384 -1.11 -13.50 -18.51
N TYR A 385 -0.06 -13.68 -17.69
CA TYR A 385 -0.16 -13.63 -16.22
C TYR A 385 0.23 -12.28 -15.61
N TYR A 386 0.53 -11.24 -16.41
CA TYR A 386 0.95 -9.94 -15.90
C TYR A 386 -0.10 -9.29 -14.98
N GLY A 387 -1.38 -9.45 -15.27
CA GLY A 387 -2.47 -8.96 -14.42
C GLY A 387 -2.45 -9.62 -13.04
N ILE A 388 -2.36 -10.95 -13.02
CA ILE A 388 -2.30 -11.75 -11.78
C ILE A 388 -1.03 -11.42 -10.99
N ALA A 389 0.12 -11.32 -11.66
CA ALA A 389 1.39 -10.97 -11.01
C ALA A 389 1.36 -9.58 -10.38
N SER A 390 0.77 -8.60 -11.06
CA SER A 390 0.60 -7.25 -10.54
C SER A 390 -0.36 -7.21 -9.34
N ALA A 391 -1.48 -7.93 -9.40
CA ALA A 391 -2.43 -8.05 -8.30
C ALA A 391 -1.78 -8.73 -7.08
N THR A 392 -1.01 -9.80 -7.29
CA THR A 392 -0.27 -10.49 -6.24
C THR A 392 0.73 -9.56 -5.55
N LEU A 393 1.52 -8.81 -6.35
CA LEU A 393 2.46 -7.83 -5.80
C LEU A 393 1.74 -6.73 -5.01
N ALA A 394 0.61 -6.23 -5.50
CA ALA A 394 -0.19 -5.24 -4.78
C ALA A 394 -0.72 -5.80 -3.45
N THR A 395 -1.17 -7.05 -3.43
CA THR A 395 -1.59 -7.76 -2.21
C THR A 395 -0.43 -7.88 -1.22
N MET A 396 0.77 -8.30 -1.66
CA MET A 396 1.95 -8.38 -0.79
C MET A 396 2.36 -7.03 -0.22
N ARG A 397 2.27 -5.97 -1.02
CA ARG A 397 2.51 -4.59 -0.57
C ARG A 397 1.52 -4.18 0.52
N MET A 398 0.22 -4.35 0.28
CA MET A 398 -0.83 -3.97 1.23
C MET A 398 -0.73 -4.78 2.53
N THR A 399 -0.48 -6.08 2.43
CA THR A 399 -0.26 -6.95 3.59
C THR A 399 0.99 -6.53 4.37
N GLY A 400 2.08 -6.18 3.68
CA GLY A 400 3.28 -5.64 4.32
C GLY A 400 3.01 -4.31 5.05
N GLN A 401 2.28 -3.39 4.45
CA GLN A 401 1.86 -2.15 5.10
C GLN A 401 1.04 -2.40 6.37
N LEU A 402 0.14 -3.38 6.33
CA LEU A 402 -0.64 -3.80 7.49
C LEU A 402 0.26 -4.35 8.60
N PHE A 403 1.20 -5.24 8.29
CA PHE A 403 2.14 -5.76 9.29
C PHE A 403 3.00 -4.65 9.89
N SER A 404 3.45 -3.67 9.08
CA SER A 404 4.17 -2.51 9.58
C SER A 404 3.38 -1.76 10.66
N MET A 405 2.12 -1.43 10.38
CA MET A 405 1.24 -0.75 11.33
C MET A 405 0.83 -1.65 12.50
N GLY A 406 0.66 -2.95 12.26
CA GLY A 406 0.38 -3.94 13.31
C GLY A 406 1.52 -4.01 14.34
N ILE A 407 2.77 -4.01 13.89
CA ILE A 407 3.96 -3.97 14.77
C ILE A 407 3.95 -2.69 15.61
N VAL A 408 3.65 -1.53 14.98
CA VAL A 408 3.57 -0.25 15.70
C VAL A 408 2.51 -0.30 16.80
N MET A 409 1.28 -0.73 16.44
CA MET A 409 0.17 -0.81 17.41
C MET A 409 0.46 -1.79 18.54
N LEU A 410 1.07 -2.94 18.21
CA LEU A 410 1.51 -3.93 19.19
C LEU A 410 2.51 -3.33 20.20
N ILE A 411 3.56 -2.67 19.72
CA ILE A 411 4.59 -2.09 20.59
C ILE A 411 4.03 -0.93 21.42
N PHE A 412 3.17 -0.09 20.83
CA PHE A 412 2.48 0.96 21.57
C PHE A 412 1.59 0.37 22.68
N ALA A 413 0.85 -0.69 22.41
CA ALA A 413 0.00 -1.36 23.39
C ALA A 413 0.84 -2.00 24.53
N LEU A 414 1.94 -2.68 24.20
CA LEU A 414 2.85 -3.31 25.17
C LEU A 414 3.54 -2.29 26.09
N ASN A 415 3.86 -1.10 25.57
CA ASN A 415 4.50 -0.02 26.32
C ASN A 415 3.48 0.90 27.06
N GLY A 416 2.23 0.49 27.20
CA GLY A 416 1.20 1.23 27.93
C GLY A 416 0.60 2.42 27.18
N MET A 417 0.89 2.59 25.88
CA MET A 417 0.31 3.65 25.04
C MET A 417 -1.03 3.26 24.41
N GLY A 418 -1.57 2.11 24.79
CA GLY A 418 -2.83 1.58 24.24
C GLY A 418 -4.05 2.47 24.51
N SER A 419 -4.10 3.06 25.70
CA SER A 419 -5.18 3.96 26.17
C SER A 419 -4.72 5.39 26.46
N THR A 420 -3.39 5.67 26.37
CA THR A 420 -2.82 6.96 26.72
C THR A 420 -2.59 7.84 25.48
N GLN A 421 -2.78 9.15 25.67
CA GLN A 421 -2.44 10.16 24.67
C GLN A 421 -0.92 10.41 24.66
N ILE A 422 -0.40 10.93 23.55
CA ILE A 422 0.97 11.41 23.45
C ILE A 422 1.02 12.82 24.06
N THR A 423 1.51 12.93 25.27
CA THR A 423 1.64 14.18 26.03
C THR A 423 3.10 14.34 26.48
N PRO A 424 3.54 15.52 26.95
CA PRO A 424 4.90 15.70 27.47
C PRO A 424 5.32 14.65 28.51
N GLN A 425 4.38 14.17 29.33
CA GLN A 425 4.62 13.14 30.34
C GLN A 425 4.87 11.75 29.71
N THR A 426 4.33 11.48 28.54
CA THR A 426 4.47 10.20 27.82
C THR A 426 5.50 10.23 26.69
N HIS A 427 6.21 11.35 26.47
CA HIS A 427 7.24 11.45 25.43
C HIS A 427 8.33 10.38 25.57
N GLY A 428 8.75 10.05 26.81
CA GLY A 428 9.72 8.99 27.04
C GLY A 428 9.24 7.61 26.60
N LEU A 429 7.97 7.29 26.86
CA LEU A 429 7.35 6.03 26.42
C LEU A 429 7.27 5.97 24.89
N PHE A 430 6.89 7.08 24.25
CA PHE A 430 6.81 7.18 22.79
C PHE A 430 8.19 6.97 22.12
N LEU A 431 9.25 7.65 22.63
CA LEU A 431 10.61 7.49 22.10
C LEU A 431 11.15 6.07 22.30
N ASN A 432 10.85 5.45 23.44
CA ASN A 432 11.25 4.07 23.72
C ASN A 432 10.51 3.06 22.81
N SER A 433 9.23 3.31 22.55
CA SER A 433 8.45 2.54 21.59
C SER A 433 9.00 2.66 20.18
N ASN A 434 9.31 3.89 19.73
CA ASN A 434 9.92 4.13 18.41
C ASN A 434 11.25 3.39 18.26
N LYS A 435 12.12 3.45 19.30
CA LYS A 435 13.38 2.72 19.32
C LYS A 435 13.16 1.23 19.07
N THR A 436 12.23 0.61 19.81
CA THR A 436 11.91 -0.83 19.68
C THR A 436 11.37 -1.14 18.29
N ILE A 437 10.47 -0.32 17.76
CA ILE A 437 9.88 -0.49 16.43
C ILE A 437 10.95 -0.41 15.34
N PHE A 438 11.84 0.59 15.38
CA PHE A 438 12.89 0.73 14.38
C PHE A 438 13.93 -0.40 14.45
N ILE A 439 14.21 -0.95 15.63
CA ILE A 439 15.03 -2.17 15.77
C ILE A 439 14.35 -3.34 15.04
N ILE A 440 13.05 -3.56 15.29
CA ILE A 440 12.29 -4.64 14.61
C ILE A 440 12.30 -4.43 13.10
N PHE A 441 12.06 -3.21 12.62
CA PHE A 441 12.08 -2.89 11.20
C PHE A 441 13.46 -3.13 10.57
N THR A 442 14.53 -2.78 11.28
CA THR A 442 15.92 -3.03 10.85
C THR A 442 16.17 -4.53 10.70
N VAL A 443 15.80 -5.33 11.70
CA VAL A 443 15.93 -6.79 11.67
C VAL A 443 15.12 -7.41 10.53
N LEU A 444 13.86 -6.98 10.34
CA LEU A 444 13.04 -7.43 9.24
C LEU A 444 13.67 -7.10 7.88
N CYS A 445 14.21 -5.89 7.72
CA CYS A 445 14.83 -5.46 6.48
C CYS A 445 16.11 -6.27 6.19
N ILE A 446 16.91 -6.60 7.21
CA ILE A 446 18.05 -7.52 7.07
C ILE A 446 17.58 -8.91 6.63
N GLY A 447 16.52 -9.47 7.24
CA GLY A 447 15.90 -10.72 6.79
C GLY A 447 15.43 -10.66 5.33
N GLY A 448 14.91 -9.51 4.92
CA GLY A 448 14.49 -9.24 3.54
C GLY A 448 15.63 -9.24 2.52
N ILE A 449 16.85 -8.83 2.92
CA ILE A 449 18.05 -8.96 2.07
C ILE A 449 18.28 -10.42 1.69
N PHE A 450 18.22 -11.33 2.67
CA PHE A 450 18.38 -12.75 2.42
C PHE A 450 17.26 -13.31 1.53
N ALA A 451 16.00 -12.92 1.76
CA ALA A 451 14.90 -13.30 0.90
C ALA A 451 15.10 -12.78 -0.55
N SER A 452 15.57 -11.55 -0.70
CA SER A 452 15.88 -10.96 -2.01
C SER A 452 17.05 -11.68 -2.71
N LEU A 453 18.07 -12.12 -1.99
CA LEU A 453 19.20 -12.88 -2.54
C LEU A 453 18.82 -14.31 -2.90
N ALA A 454 17.89 -14.94 -2.19
CA ALA A 454 17.48 -16.34 -2.39
C ALA A 454 16.67 -16.58 -3.68
N ARG A 455 16.21 -15.53 -4.38
CA ARG A 455 15.37 -15.66 -5.59
C ARG A 455 16.08 -16.28 -6.80
N GLY A 456 17.42 -16.45 -6.79
CA GLY A 456 18.17 -16.99 -7.93
C GLY A 456 18.40 -15.98 -9.06
N LYS A 457 19.00 -16.40 -10.16
CA LYS A 457 19.23 -15.56 -11.35
C LYS A 457 17.95 -15.47 -12.18
N ALA A 458 17.58 -14.27 -12.62
CA ALA A 458 16.55 -14.07 -13.64
C ALA A 458 17.08 -14.67 -14.96
N GLY A 459 16.54 -15.79 -15.42
CA GLY A 459 16.98 -16.46 -16.64
C GLY A 459 17.23 -17.97 -16.53
N GLU A 460 17.23 -18.57 -15.35
CA GLU A 460 17.08 -20.02 -15.25
C GLU A 460 15.66 -20.39 -15.72
N LYS A 461 15.54 -20.56 -17.04
CA LYS A 461 14.33 -21.10 -17.66
C LYS A 461 14.03 -22.42 -16.99
N ILE A 462 12.80 -22.60 -16.57
CA ILE A 462 12.18 -23.88 -16.30
C ILE A 462 12.33 -24.72 -17.58
N ASN A 463 13.40 -25.54 -17.65
CA ASN A 463 13.51 -26.62 -18.59
C ASN A 463 12.69 -27.76 -18.02
N GLU A 464 11.36 -27.72 -18.20
CA GLU A 464 10.54 -28.92 -18.30
C GLU A 464 9.27 -28.55 -19.04
N PRO A 465 8.94 -29.25 -20.15
CA PRO A 465 7.81 -28.91 -20.99
C PRO A 465 6.50 -29.37 -20.31
N LEU A 466 5.55 -28.45 -20.17
CA LEU A 466 4.12 -28.79 -20.06
C LEU A 466 3.62 -29.36 -21.40
N GLN A 467 4.21 -30.46 -21.85
CA GLN A 467 3.64 -31.36 -22.86
C GLN A 467 3.12 -32.58 -22.10
N HIS A 468 1.88 -32.53 -21.68
CA HIS A 468 0.96 -33.66 -21.52
C HIS A 468 -0.24 -33.27 -20.65
N GLN A 469 -1.12 -32.44 -21.20
CA GLN A 469 -2.53 -32.41 -20.78
C GLN A 469 -3.40 -31.73 -21.87
N GLN A 470 -3.20 -32.17 -23.13
CA GLN A 470 -4.22 -32.10 -24.16
C GLN A 470 -4.36 -33.50 -24.74
N LYS A 471 -5.06 -34.35 -24.03
CA LYS A 471 -5.75 -35.55 -24.53
C LYS A 471 -6.48 -36.19 -23.36
N HIS A 472 -7.73 -35.84 -23.20
CA HIS A 472 -8.88 -36.73 -22.99
C HIS A 472 -10.12 -35.88 -22.81
#